data_bf5d6d55af41bc820e4529c192231a2e
#
_entry.id   bf5d6d55af41bc820e4529c192231a2e
#
_cell.length_a   1.000
_cell.length_b   1.000
_cell.length_c   1.000
_cell.angle_alpha   90.00
_cell.angle_beta   90.00
_cell.angle_gamma   90.00
#
_symmetry.space_group_name_H-M   'P 1'
#
loop_
_entity.id
_entity.type
_entity.pdbx_description
1 polymer ?
#
loop_
_entity_poly.entity_id
_entity_poly.type
_entity_poly.pdbx_seq_one_letter_code
_entity_poly.pdbx_strand_id
1 'polypeptide(L)'
;MDKEIFTKYIATKARDFEKETAREDVENVIDANDKVTGFYRDVETGNVIMKGYQIKGFMKEAAKALKDQLGLASCVSKIDNFVFIAEDNIPVMRDGKWVEQPDGFLERPLRGETPQGPRVSLAKSEQVCGDWYIDITVKVVENKKTAKSIALDMDVVEELLSYGQFKGLLQWRNAGYGSFRVEEIK
;
A
#
# COMPACT_ATOMS: atom_id res chain seq x y z
N MET A 1 -17.07 13.30 -19.63
CA MET A 1 -16.01 13.27 -20.67
C MET A 1 -16.45 12.29 -21.72
N ASP A 2 -16.44 12.70 -22.98
CA ASP A 2 -16.98 11.91 -24.07
C ASP A 2 -16.12 10.63 -24.28
N LYS A 3 -16.79 9.48 -24.27
CA LYS A 3 -16.17 8.16 -24.42
C LYS A 3 -15.36 8.04 -25.72
N GLU A 4 -15.80 8.74 -26.77
CA GLU A 4 -15.11 8.78 -28.07
C GLU A 4 -13.76 9.53 -28.03
N ILE A 5 -13.66 10.63 -27.26
CA ILE A 5 -12.42 11.41 -27.15
C ILE A 5 -11.39 10.59 -26.38
N PHE A 6 -11.82 9.87 -25.35
CA PHE A 6 -10.95 9.00 -24.56
C PHE A 6 -10.45 7.81 -25.39
N THR A 7 -11.34 7.18 -26.17
CA THR A 7 -10.98 6.06 -27.05
C THR A 7 -9.99 6.50 -28.15
N LYS A 8 -10.18 7.68 -28.74
CA LYS A 8 -9.26 8.25 -29.72
C LYS A 8 -7.88 8.56 -29.13
N TYR A 9 -7.83 9.08 -27.90
CA TYR A 9 -6.57 9.36 -27.21
C TYR A 9 -5.78 8.06 -26.91
N ILE A 10 -6.47 7.03 -26.41
CA ILE A 10 -5.87 5.72 -26.16
C ILE A 10 -5.37 5.10 -27.47
N ALA A 11 -6.15 5.16 -28.54
CA ALA A 11 -5.74 4.64 -29.85
C ALA A 11 -4.51 5.38 -30.43
N THR A 12 -4.40 6.68 -30.21
CA THR A 12 -3.22 7.46 -30.67
C THR A 12 -1.98 7.09 -29.85
N LYS A 13 -2.12 6.96 -28.53
CA LYS A 13 -1.03 6.52 -27.66
C LYS A 13 -0.63 5.07 -27.94
N ALA A 14 -1.57 4.18 -28.22
CA ALA A 14 -1.29 2.81 -28.61
C ALA A 14 -0.48 2.72 -29.91
N ARG A 15 -0.78 3.56 -30.91
CA ARG A 15 0.02 3.63 -32.17
C ARG A 15 1.46 4.10 -31.95
N ASP A 16 1.68 4.99 -30.99
CA ASP A 16 3.04 5.44 -30.64
C ASP A 16 3.82 4.33 -29.92
N PHE A 17 3.13 3.46 -29.17
CA PHE A 17 3.69 2.27 -28.51
C PHE A 17 3.84 1.07 -29.45
N GLU A 18 2.98 0.92 -30.49
CA GLU A 18 3.07 -0.18 -31.48
C GLU A 18 4.40 -0.20 -32.26
N LYS A 19 5.17 0.88 -32.19
CA LYS A 19 6.52 0.91 -32.79
C LYS A 19 7.59 0.24 -31.91
N GLU A 20 7.30 -0.05 -30.65
CA GLU A 20 8.31 -0.58 -29.70
C GLU A 20 7.91 -1.86 -28.96
N THR A 21 6.63 -2.28 -28.91
CA THR A 21 6.19 -3.45 -28.13
C THR A 21 5.17 -4.32 -28.87
N ALA A 22 5.21 -5.63 -28.60
CA ALA A 22 4.35 -6.63 -29.23
C ALA A 22 2.85 -6.43 -28.91
N ARG A 23 1.97 -6.91 -29.80
CA ARG A 23 0.50 -6.78 -29.73
C ARG A 23 -0.14 -7.17 -28.38
N GLU A 24 0.46 -8.08 -27.65
CA GLU A 24 -0.02 -8.53 -26.32
C GLU A 24 -0.01 -7.43 -25.26
N ASP A 25 0.91 -6.45 -25.35
CA ASP A 25 0.97 -5.34 -24.40
C ASP A 25 -0.12 -4.29 -24.65
N VAL A 26 -0.64 -4.21 -25.87
CA VAL A 26 -1.66 -3.24 -26.27
C VAL A 26 -3.06 -3.68 -25.80
N GLU A 27 -3.37 -4.96 -25.86
CA GLU A 27 -4.61 -5.52 -25.29
C GLU A 27 -4.67 -5.28 -23.78
N ASN A 28 -3.54 -5.48 -23.10
CA ASN A 28 -3.42 -5.19 -21.67
C ASN A 28 -3.59 -3.70 -21.32
N VAL A 29 -3.32 -2.78 -22.23
CA VAL A 29 -3.51 -1.32 -22.01
C VAL A 29 -4.97 -0.91 -22.21
N ILE A 30 -5.70 -1.57 -23.10
CA ILE A 30 -7.14 -1.32 -23.32
C ILE A 30 -7.95 -1.81 -22.11
N ASP A 31 -7.59 -2.97 -21.56
CA ASP A 31 -8.16 -3.50 -20.30
C ASP A 31 -7.70 -2.75 -19.04
N ALA A 32 -6.70 -1.86 -19.15
CA ALA A 32 -6.23 -1.08 -18.02
C ALA A 32 -7.29 -0.13 -17.41
N ASN A 33 -8.36 0.19 -18.14
CA ASN A 33 -9.49 0.94 -17.61
C ASN A 33 -10.38 0.13 -16.66
N ASP A 34 -10.31 -1.20 -16.73
CA ASP A 34 -10.99 -2.13 -15.83
C ASP A 34 -10.04 -2.77 -14.81
N LYS A 35 -8.78 -2.31 -14.74
CA LYS A 35 -7.83 -2.82 -13.76
C LYS A 35 -8.29 -2.55 -12.34
N VAL A 36 -8.69 -3.61 -11.70
CA VAL A 36 -8.97 -3.62 -10.26
C VAL A 36 -7.66 -3.80 -9.52
N THR A 37 -7.37 -2.91 -8.57
CA THR A 37 -6.27 -3.15 -7.63
C THR A 37 -6.74 -4.17 -6.61
N GLY A 38 -6.20 -5.39 -6.69
CA GLY A 38 -6.57 -6.49 -5.81
C GLY A 38 -5.60 -6.69 -4.66
N PHE A 39 -6.03 -7.51 -3.72
CA PHE A 39 -5.15 -8.08 -2.70
C PHE A 39 -4.25 -9.15 -3.33
N TYR A 40 -3.09 -9.35 -2.74
CA TYR A 40 -2.31 -10.54 -3.05
C TYR A 40 -3.06 -11.79 -2.59
N ARG A 41 -2.79 -12.88 -3.30
CA ARG A 41 -3.37 -14.19 -3.00
C ARG A 41 -2.25 -15.14 -2.63
N ASP A 42 -2.52 -15.95 -1.66
CA ASP A 42 -1.67 -17.10 -1.37
C ASP A 42 -1.69 -18.09 -2.53
N VAL A 43 -0.53 -18.60 -2.91
CA VAL A 43 -0.38 -19.46 -4.10
C VAL A 43 -1.04 -20.82 -3.93
N GLU A 44 -1.07 -21.34 -2.71
CA GLU A 44 -1.58 -22.68 -2.43
C GLU A 44 -3.09 -22.66 -2.15
N THR A 45 -3.55 -21.70 -1.37
CA THR A 45 -4.95 -21.63 -0.90
C THR A 45 -5.81 -20.66 -1.68
N GLY A 46 -5.22 -19.69 -2.37
CA GLY A 46 -5.93 -18.60 -3.03
C GLY A 46 -6.47 -17.52 -2.08
N ASN A 47 -6.24 -17.65 -0.77
CA ASN A 47 -6.76 -16.76 0.24
C ASN A 47 -6.06 -15.38 0.23
N VAL A 48 -6.70 -14.39 0.83
CA VAL A 48 -6.21 -13.00 0.88
C VAL A 48 -4.99 -12.90 1.77
N ILE A 49 -3.92 -12.31 1.24
CA ILE A 49 -2.69 -12.02 1.99
C ILE A 49 -2.26 -10.56 1.83
N MET A 50 -1.49 -10.10 2.79
CA MET A 50 -0.66 -8.91 2.69
C MET A 50 0.81 -9.30 2.56
N LYS A 51 1.60 -8.43 1.95
CA LYS A 51 3.05 -8.62 1.84
C LYS A 51 3.78 -7.83 2.91
N GLY A 52 4.80 -8.44 3.53
CA GLY A 52 5.60 -7.80 4.57
C GLY A 52 6.19 -6.43 4.16
N TYR A 53 6.55 -6.26 2.88
CA TYR A 53 7.05 -4.97 2.39
C TYR A 53 6.00 -3.85 2.43
N GLN A 54 4.69 -4.16 2.42
CA GLN A 54 3.62 -3.16 2.52
C GLN A 54 3.60 -2.55 3.93
N ILE A 55 3.80 -3.38 4.97
CA ILE A 55 3.95 -2.92 6.36
C ILE A 55 5.22 -2.06 6.50
N LYS A 56 6.33 -2.52 5.93
CA LYS A 56 7.58 -1.77 5.93
C LYS A 56 7.45 -0.42 5.19
N GLY A 57 6.70 -0.40 4.10
CA GLY A 57 6.36 0.82 3.36
C GLY A 57 5.57 1.81 4.21
N PHE A 58 4.58 1.33 4.96
CA PHE A 58 3.82 2.13 5.92
C PHE A 58 4.73 2.73 7.00
N MET A 59 5.58 1.91 7.63
CA MET A 59 6.52 2.40 8.66
C MET A 59 7.45 3.49 8.13
N LYS A 60 7.92 3.40 6.90
CA LYS A 60 8.72 4.47 6.27
C LYS A 60 7.95 5.77 6.11
N GLU A 61 6.68 5.69 5.76
CA GLU A 61 5.83 6.88 5.67
C GLU A 61 5.52 7.49 7.04
N ALA A 62 5.18 6.65 8.02
CA ALA A 62 4.99 7.08 9.40
C ALA A 62 6.26 7.76 9.94
N ALA A 63 7.43 7.16 9.71
CA ALA A 63 8.70 7.73 10.09
C ALA A 63 9.01 9.08 9.43
N LYS A 64 8.59 9.30 8.18
CA LYS A 64 8.68 10.61 7.54
C LYS A 64 7.75 11.64 8.16
N ALA A 65 6.53 11.23 8.50
CA ALA A 65 5.54 12.11 9.10
C ALA A 65 5.94 12.52 10.53
N LEU A 66 6.49 11.60 11.31
CA LEU A 66 6.81 11.76 12.73
C LEU A 66 8.28 12.13 12.98
N LYS A 67 9.11 12.29 11.95
CA LYS A 67 10.58 12.44 12.05
C LYS A 67 11.02 13.54 13.02
N ASP A 68 10.32 14.68 12.98
CA ASP A 68 10.69 15.85 13.80
C ASP A 68 10.19 15.66 15.25
N GLN A 69 9.06 15.01 15.45
CA GLN A 69 8.51 14.70 16.77
C GLN A 69 9.35 13.63 17.49
N LEU A 70 9.75 12.60 16.76
CA LEU A 70 10.60 11.52 17.27
C LEU A 70 12.10 11.89 17.29
N GLY A 71 12.52 12.95 16.62
CA GLY A 71 13.94 13.27 16.46
C GLY A 71 14.72 12.19 15.71
N LEU A 72 14.08 11.49 14.79
CA LEU A 72 14.65 10.36 14.04
C LEU A 72 15.26 10.85 12.73
N ALA A 73 16.54 11.21 12.73
CA ALA A 73 17.27 11.57 11.52
C ALA A 73 17.47 10.35 10.60
N SER A 74 17.46 10.59 9.27
CA SER A 74 17.60 9.54 8.24
C SER A 74 16.59 8.39 8.40
N CYS A 75 15.36 8.74 8.81
CA CYS A 75 14.33 7.80 9.23
C CYS A 75 14.08 6.66 8.22
N VAL A 76 13.94 6.99 6.93
CA VAL A 76 13.66 5.98 5.88
C VAL A 76 14.79 4.97 5.76
N SER A 77 16.03 5.45 5.72
CA SER A 77 17.21 4.56 5.63
C SER A 77 17.36 3.69 6.88
N LYS A 78 17.02 4.23 8.05
CA LYS A 78 17.06 3.43 9.30
C LYS A 78 16.00 2.32 9.27
N ILE A 79 14.77 2.62 8.88
CA ILE A 79 13.73 1.59 8.75
C ILE A 79 14.15 0.54 7.72
N ASP A 80 14.73 0.95 6.60
CA ASP A 80 15.18 -0.01 5.57
C ASP A 80 16.26 -0.96 6.05
N ASN A 81 17.20 -0.47 6.84
CA ASN A 81 18.38 -1.25 7.21
C ASN A 81 18.26 -1.95 8.56
N PHE A 82 17.37 -1.50 9.45
CA PHE A 82 17.33 -1.99 10.84
C PHE A 82 16.00 -2.57 11.26
N VAL A 83 14.92 -2.43 10.46
CA VAL A 83 13.62 -3.02 10.76
C VAL A 83 13.27 -4.07 9.70
N PHE A 84 12.92 -5.25 10.15
CA PHE A 84 12.61 -6.41 9.31
C PHE A 84 11.27 -6.99 9.71
N ILE A 85 10.43 -7.29 8.72
CA ILE A 85 9.22 -8.11 8.89
C ILE A 85 9.63 -9.54 8.57
N ALA A 86 9.32 -10.47 9.47
CA ALA A 86 9.74 -11.85 9.31
C ALA A 86 8.95 -12.58 8.24
N GLU A 87 7.69 -12.24 8.08
CA GLU A 87 6.75 -12.86 7.16
C GLU A 87 6.71 -12.12 5.81
N ASP A 88 6.94 -12.84 4.71
CA ASP A 88 6.71 -12.32 3.36
C ASP A 88 5.22 -12.30 3.01
N ASN A 89 4.50 -13.35 3.37
CA ASN A 89 3.08 -13.52 3.15
C ASN A 89 2.36 -13.52 4.50
N ILE A 90 1.52 -12.53 4.71
CA ILE A 90 0.81 -12.31 5.97
C ILE A 90 -0.65 -12.60 5.72
N PRO A 91 -1.23 -13.65 6.34
CA PRO A 91 -2.65 -13.95 6.23
C PRO A 91 -3.52 -12.80 6.75
N VAL A 92 -4.55 -12.43 6.01
CA VAL A 92 -5.59 -11.52 6.49
C VAL A 92 -6.66 -12.36 7.18
N MET A 93 -6.83 -12.15 8.47
CA MET A 93 -7.73 -12.94 9.32
C MET A 93 -8.97 -12.15 9.71
N ARG A 94 -10.11 -12.84 9.80
CA ARG A 94 -11.37 -12.31 10.31
C ARG A 94 -12.10 -13.41 11.08
N ASP A 95 -12.54 -13.11 12.30
CA ASP A 95 -13.22 -14.08 13.19
C ASP A 95 -12.43 -15.40 13.38
N GLY A 96 -11.12 -15.30 13.46
CA GLY A 96 -10.23 -16.46 13.63
C GLY A 96 -10.06 -17.31 12.37
N LYS A 97 -10.56 -16.88 11.21
CA LYS A 97 -10.45 -17.59 9.93
C LYS A 97 -9.71 -16.71 8.91
N TRP A 98 -8.98 -17.37 8.04
CA TRP A 98 -8.33 -16.72 6.91
C TRP A 98 -9.38 -16.22 5.90
N VAL A 99 -9.29 -14.97 5.47
CA VAL A 99 -10.20 -14.40 4.49
C VAL A 99 -9.95 -15.03 3.13
N GLU A 100 -10.94 -15.78 2.63
CA GLU A 100 -10.84 -16.48 1.35
C GLU A 100 -11.02 -15.53 0.16
N GLN A 101 -12.01 -14.64 0.24
CA GLN A 101 -12.34 -13.70 -0.82
C GLN A 101 -12.61 -12.30 -0.24
N PRO A 102 -12.32 -11.22 -0.98
CA PRO A 102 -12.78 -9.88 -0.62
C PRO A 102 -14.30 -9.81 -0.60
N ASP A 103 -14.81 -8.89 0.18
CA ASP A 103 -16.26 -8.69 0.32
C ASP A 103 -16.87 -7.91 -0.86
N GLY A 104 -16.04 -7.26 -1.66
CA GLY A 104 -16.49 -6.48 -2.81
C GLY A 104 -15.43 -5.53 -3.34
N PHE A 105 -15.90 -4.46 -3.99
CA PHE A 105 -15.06 -3.46 -4.61
C PHE A 105 -15.42 -2.07 -4.12
N LEU A 106 -14.40 -1.27 -3.88
CA LEU A 106 -14.49 0.16 -3.69
C LEU A 106 -14.13 0.86 -4.99
N GLU A 107 -15.05 1.68 -5.50
CA GLU A 107 -14.86 2.43 -6.72
C GLU A 107 -14.97 3.93 -6.45
N ARG A 108 -13.97 4.70 -6.85
CA ARG A 108 -13.93 6.14 -6.60
C ARG A 108 -13.28 6.92 -7.74
N PRO A 109 -13.78 8.11 -8.05
CA PRO A 109 -13.11 9.02 -8.97
C PRO A 109 -11.84 9.57 -8.32
N LEU A 110 -10.71 9.42 -9.00
CA LEU A 110 -9.45 10.10 -8.69
C LEU A 110 -9.31 11.32 -9.59
N ARG A 111 -9.08 12.47 -8.97
CA ARG A 111 -8.76 13.70 -9.68
C ARG A 111 -7.25 13.92 -9.62
N GLY A 112 -6.62 14.01 -10.78
CA GLY A 112 -5.21 14.30 -10.92
C GLY A 112 -4.97 15.53 -11.78
N GLU A 113 -4.02 16.36 -11.40
CA GLU A 113 -3.53 17.47 -12.21
C GLU A 113 -2.45 16.94 -13.17
N THR A 114 -2.62 17.24 -14.45
CA THR A 114 -1.61 16.90 -15.47
C THR A 114 -1.19 18.15 -16.21
N PRO A 115 -0.03 18.15 -16.89
CA PRO A 115 0.40 19.30 -17.70
C PRO A 115 -0.63 19.72 -18.78
N GLN A 116 -1.57 18.83 -19.11
CA GLN A 116 -2.66 19.06 -20.09
C GLN A 116 -3.99 19.43 -19.41
N GLY A 117 -4.00 19.70 -18.10
CA GLY A 117 -5.16 20.04 -17.30
C GLY A 117 -5.64 18.90 -16.38
N PRO A 118 -6.66 19.19 -15.56
CA PRO A 118 -7.18 18.23 -14.60
C PRO A 118 -7.81 17.02 -15.32
N ARG A 119 -7.47 15.82 -14.83
CA ARG A 119 -8.06 14.56 -15.31
C ARG A 119 -8.74 13.83 -14.17
N VAL A 120 -9.85 13.17 -14.51
CA VAL A 120 -10.56 12.27 -13.60
C VAL A 120 -10.42 10.86 -14.16
N SER A 121 -9.89 9.95 -13.34
CA SER A 121 -9.89 8.51 -13.62
C SER A 121 -10.68 7.78 -12.54
N LEU A 122 -11.37 6.72 -12.95
CA LEU A 122 -12.07 5.85 -12.01
C LEU A 122 -11.08 4.80 -11.51
N ALA A 123 -10.90 4.73 -10.20
CA ALA A 123 -10.08 3.70 -9.59
C ALA A 123 -10.97 2.73 -8.83
N LYS A 124 -10.72 1.44 -9.04
CA LYS A 124 -11.45 0.33 -8.46
C LYS A 124 -10.49 -0.56 -7.68
N SER A 125 -10.84 -0.87 -6.44
CA SER A 125 -10.01 -1.70 -5.57
C SER A 125 -10.85 -2.75 -4.87
N GLU A 126 -10.29 -3.94 -4.68
CA GLU A 126 -10.90 -4.94 -3.80
C GLU A 126 -10.97 -4.40 -2.37
N GLN A 127 -12.00 -4.81 -1.63
CA GLN A 127 -12.25 -4.37 -0.27
C GLN A 127 -12.53 -5.57 0.65
N VAL A 128 -11.91 -5.57 1.81
CA VAL A 128 -12.24 -6.41 2.96
C VAL A 128 -12.88 -5.52 4.02
N CYS A 129 -14.11 -5.85 4.40
CA CYS A 129 -14.92 -5.08 5.34
C CYS A 129 -14.91 -5.69 6.73
N GLY A 130 -15.38 -4.91 7.73
CA GLY A 130 -15.48 -5.36 9.12
C GLY A 130 -14.13 -5.38 9.84
N ASP A 131 -14.11 -6.01 11.00
CA ASP A 131 -12.92 -6.15 11.83
C ASP A 131 -12.07 -7.32 11.31
N TRP A 132 -10.92 -7.00 10.80
CA TRP A 132 -9.92 -7.96 10.35
C TRP A 132 -8.57 -7.65 11.01
N TYR A 133 -7.74 -8.65 11.12
CA TYR A 133 -6.42 -8.50 11.73
C TYR A 133 -5.35 -9.27 10.94
N ILE A 134 -4.12 -8.93 11.24
CA ILE A 134 -2.91 -9.61 10.77
C ILE A 134 -1.97 -9.80 11.95
N ASP A 135 -1.27 -10.92 11.96
CA ASP A 135 -0.19 -11.18 12.91
C ASP A 135 1.15 -11.02 12.19
N ILE A 136 2.03 -10.23 12.75
CA ILE A 136 3.35 -9.96 12.18
C ILE A 136 4.44 -10.05 13.24
N THR A 137 5.62 -10.51 12.84
CA THR A 137 6.82 -10.47 13.67
C THR A 137 7.76 -9.39 13.17
N VAL A 138 7.94 -8.35 13.97
CA VAL A 138 8.88 -7.26 13.68
C VAL A 138 10.19 -7.51 14.40
N LYS A 139 11.30 -7.56 13.65
CA LYS A 139 12.65 -7.65 14.18
C LYS A 139 13.35 -6.32 14.02
N VAL A 140 13.89 -5.80 15.12
CA VAL A 140 14.61 -4.53 15.13
C VAL A 140 16.07 -4.80 15.50
N VAL A 141 16.97 -4.32 14.66
CA VAL A 141 18.39 -4.23 15.01
C VAL A 141 18.59 -2.86 15.63
N GLU A 142 18.79 -2.84 16.94
CA GLU A 142 18.94 -1.61 17.70
C GLU A 142 20.10 -0.77 17.18
N ASN A 143 19.85 0.50 17.02
CA ASN A 143 20.83 1.48 16.61
C ASN A 143 21.15 2.43 17.76
N LYS A 144 22.43 2.77 17.93
CA LYS A 144 22.87 3.67 19.00
C LYS A 144 22.37 5.10 18.79
N LYS A 145 21.97 5.73 19.89
CA LYS A 145 21.67 7.17 19.92
C LYS A 145 22.90 7.97 19.46
N THR A 146 22.68 8.97 18.67
CA THR A 146 23.71 9.95 18.24
C THR A 146 23.29 11.36 18.63
N ALA A 147 24.21 12.33 18.53
CA ALA A 147 23.92 13.74 18.81
C ALA A 147 22.78 14.32 17.88
N LYS A 148 22.56 13.70 16.73
CA LYS A 148 21.58 14.16 15.71
C LYS A 148 20.34 13.29 15.59
N SER A 149 20.24 12.19 16.33
CA SER A 149 19.13 11.26 16.21
C SER A 149 19.00 10.38 17.44
N ILE A 150 17.76 10.09 17.83
CA ILE A 150 17.46 9.05 18.83
C ILE A 150 17.89 7.67 18.33
N ALA A 151 17.96 6.70 19.24
CA ALA A 151 18.09 5.30 18.90
C ALA A 151 16.85 4.83 18.12
N LEU A 152 17.04 3.87 17.25
CA LEU A 152 15.94 3.09 16.70
C LEU A 152 15.86 1.80 17.53
N ASP A 153 14.78 1.66 18.25
CA ASP A 153 14.45 0.53 19.13
C ASP A 153 12.99 0.11 18.89
N MET A 154 12.51 -0.80 19.70
CA MET A 154 11.14 -1.31 19.57
C MET A 154 10.11 -0.24 19.96
N ASP A 155 10.40 0.62 20.92
CA ASP A 155 9.49 1.69 21.35
C ASP A 155 9.21 2.67 20.20
N VAL A 156 10.26 3.02 19.41
CA VAL A 156 10.08 3.84 18.21
C VAL A 156 9.25 3.12 17.15
N VAL A 157 9.44 1.82 16.97
CA VAL A 157 8.64 1.04 16.00
C VAL A 157 7.18 0.95 16.43
N GLU A 158 6.92 0.79 17.72
CA GLU A 158 5.56 0.82 18.27
C GLU A 158 4.87 2.16 18.02
N GLU A 159 5.59 3.27 18.25
CA GLU A 159 5.07 4.61 17.95
C GLU A 159 4.74 4.79 16.46
N LEU A 160 5.62 4.27 15.58
CA LEU A 160 5.37 4.30 14.14
C LEU A 160 4.14 3.47 13.73
N LEU A 161 3.95 2.31 14.33
CA LEU A 161 2.78 1.47 14.06
C LEU A 161 1.50 2.08 14.64
N SER A 162 1.57 2.75 15.79
CA SER A 162 0.44 3.46 16.41
C SER A 162 -0.08 4.60 15.52
N TYR A 163 0.75 5.16 14.64
CA TYR A 163 0.32 6.13 13.63
C TYR A 163 -0.73 5.55 12.66
N GLY A 164 -0.86 4.23 12.59
CA GLY A 164 -1.87 3.52 11.81
C GLY A 164 -3.31 3.87 12.15
N GLN A 165 -3.58 4.43 13.33
CA GLN A 165 -4.89 4.93 13.71
C GLN A 165 -5.33 6.14 12.88
N PHE A 166 -4.38 6.92 12.39
CA PHE A 166 -4.61 8.14 11.63
C PHE A 166 -4.39 7.94 10.13
N LYS A 167 -3.46 7.07 9.77
CA LYS A 167 -3.14 6.78 8.39
C LYS A 167 -3.13 5.27 8.17
N GLY A 168 -4.04 4.81 7.33
CA GLY A 168 -4.22 3.39 7.09
C GLY A 168 -3.13 2.73 6.23
N LEU A 169 -3.27 1.42 6.08
CA LEU A 169 -2.52 0.58 5.16
C LEU A 169 -3.18 0.51 3.77
N LEU A 170 -2.43 0.09 2.77
CA LEU A 170 -2.90 -0.23 1.43
C LEU A 170 -3.49 0.95 0.65
N GLN A 171 -4.59 0.73 -0.06
CA GLN A 171 -5.24 1.72 -0.90
C GLN A 171 -6.15 2.66 -0.09
N TRP A 172 -6.40 3.85 -0.62
CA TRP A 172 -7.35 4.83 -0.06
C TRP A 172 -7.06 5.29 1.37
N ARG A 173 -5.87 5.05 1.88
CA ARG A 173 -5.43 5.39 3.25
C ARG A 173 -5.55 6.87 3.59
N ASN A 174 -5.44 7.78 2.61
CA ASN A 174 -5.66 9.21 2.84
C ASN A 174 -7.15 9.56 3.04
N ALA A 175 -8.06 8.65 2.70
CA ALA A 175 -9.49 8.78 2.96
C ALA A 175 -9.95 7.98 4.19
N GLY A 176 -9.02 7.55 5.04
CA GLY A 176 -9.30 6.83 6.28
C GLY A 176 -9.50 5.32 6.14
N TYR A 177 -9.32 4.76 4.94
CA TYR A 177 -9.41 3.31 4.75
C TYR A 177 -8.15 2.62 5.25
N GLY A 178 -8.32 1.41 5.79
CA GLY A 178 -7.24 0.57 6.30
C GLY A 178 -6.55 1.13 7.55
N SER A 179 -7.18 2.06 8.27
CA SER A 179 -6.70 2.46 9.60
C SER A 179 -6.75 1.26 10.55
N PHE A 180 -5.77 1.16 11.42
CA PHE A 180 -5.59 0.00 12.29
C PHE A 180 -5.04 0.39 13.65
N ARG A 181 -5.13 -0.53 14.59
CA ARG A 181 -4.53 -0.43 15.93
C ARG A 181 -3.59 -1.61 16.15
N VAL A 182 -2.61 -1.40 16.98
CA VAL A 182 -1.77 -2.48 17.52
C VAL A 182 -2.42 -2.91 18.83
N GLU A 183 -2.76 -4.21 18.95
CA GLU A 183 -3.47 -4.71 20.13
C GLU A 183 -2.54 -5.39 21.12
N GLU A 184 -1.48 -6.08 20.64
CA GLU A 184 -0.56 -6.81 21.49
C GLU A 184 0.88 -6.76 20.93
N ILE A 185 1.84 -6.45 21.82
CA ILE A 185 3.27 -6.56 21.52
C ILE A 185 3.87 -7.48 22.59
N LYS A 186 4.46 -8.58 22.14
CA LYS A 186 5.14 -9.57 23.00
C LYS A 186 6.63 -9.47 22.85
#